data_70006462ea623de5272f8f9661fdf7b2
#
_entry.id   70006462ea623de5272f8f9661fdf7b2
#
_cell.length_a   1.000
_cell.length_b   1.000
_cell.length_c   1.000
_cell.angle_alpha   90.00
_cell.angle_beta   90.00
_cell.angle_gamma   90.00
#
_symmetry.space_group_name_H-M   'P 1'
#
loop_
_entity.id
_entity.type
_entity.pdbx_description
1 polymer ?
#
loop_
_entity_poly.entity_id
_entity_poly.type
_entity_poly.pdbx_seq_one_letter_code
_entity_poly.pdbx_strand_id
1 'polypeptide(L)'
;MARIAHIANLYGPKSGGLKTAMNSIAQEYTNLGHDVMLIVPGERDLVTKKPFGTVVEIKAPIIPFSGGYRIIFNTNKVKEELKKFAPNFLEISDRTTLLRLADWAKTESIDTAFYAHERVDKVVAAFLPFLPFKKSLIDYANQKIANKVDHIIATTEYAATEFRQLSSSNDLNLDSKLAISPLGVDLIHFSPKNSNSELKVKIANKQKILLACTRFSKEKDPDFLLDIAHACKINGTQIQLVIAGSGPLTKKLVARAEKEDLPVSFIGFISDKNYLAQLLASADLFLAVGPIETFGLAALEALASGTPVICRDTSAITEIIDSKCGYSLPRDSSRWAEQIRNHFDLDQVAISKFARGRAEEFSWEESARKLLSRFKIDQGSFQEKF
;
A
#
# COMPACT_ATOMS: atom_id res chain seq x y z
N MET A 1 26.10 2.09 12.91
CA MET A 1 25.73 2.30 11.49
C MET A 1 25.65 0.94 10.80
N ALA A 2 24.51 0.59 10.23
CA ALA A 2 24.31 -0.66 9.49
C ALA A 2 24.14 -0.38 8.00
N ARG A 3 24.41 -1.39 7.17
CA ARG A 3 24.14 -1.36 5.72
C ARG A 3 22.95 -2.26 5.43
N ILE A 4 21.85 -1.65 4.93
CA ILE A 4 20.57 -2.32 4.69
C ILE A 4 20.31 -2.34 3.19
N ALA A 5 20.14 -3.54 2.64
CA ALA A 5 19.74 -3.70 1.24
C ALA A 5 18.28 -4.13 1.16
N HIS A 6 17.49 -3.50 0.28
CA HIS A 6 16.11 -3.89 0.01
C HIS A 6 15.95 -4.23 -1.47
N ILE A 7 15.54 -5.45 -1.76
CA ILE A 7 15.38 -5.94 -3.13
C ILE A 7 13.91 -6.22 -3.44
N ALA A 8 13.46 -5.79 -4.62
CA ALA A 8 12.08 -5.98 -5.05
C ALA A 8 11.95 -6.14 -6.56
N ASN A 9 11.01 -6.96 -6.99
CA ASN A 9 10.39 -6.87 -8.31
C ASN A 9 9.17 -5.93 -8.23
N LEU A 10 8.51 -5.70 -9.35
CA LEU A 10 7.28 -4.88 -9.44
C LEU A 10 7.44 -3.42 -8.96
N TYR A 11 8.66 -2.96 -8.80
CA TYR A 11 8.97 -1.56 -8.52
C TYR A 11 9.07 -0.80 -9.85
N GLY A 12 8.06 0.01 -10.17
CA GLY A 12 7.98 0.70 -11.46
C GLY A 12 7.42 2.12 -11.35
N PRO A 13 7.40 2.88 -12.45
CA PRO A 13 6.90 4.27 -12.45
C PRO A 13 5.46 4.41 -11.97
N LYS A 14 4.64 3.39 -12.22
CA LYS A 14 3.22 3.31 -11.83
C LYS A 14 2.98 2.48 -10.57
N SER A 15 4.04 2.02 -9.89
CA SER A 15 3.91 1.34 -8.60
C SER A 15 3.51 2.36 -7.52
N GLY A 16 2.35 2.15 -6.90
CA GLY A 16 1.87 2.98 -5.81
C GLY A 16 2.49 2.55 -4.47
N GLY A 17 1.78 1.72 -3.72
CA GLY A 17 2.11 1.39 -2.32
C GLY A 17 3.51 0.81 -2.10
N LEU A 18 3.93 -0.18 -2.89
CA LEU A 18 5.26 -0.81 -2.73
C LEU A 18 6.40 0.20 -2.86
N LYS A 19 6.38 1.00 -3.93
CA LYS A 19 7.43 2.00 -4.17
C LYS A 19 7.44 3.08 -3.08
N THR A 20 6.28 3.55 -2.67
CA THR A 20 6.15 4.51 -1.58
C THR A 20 6.71 3.92 -0.29
N ALA A 21 6.30 2.71 0.09
CA ALA A 21 6.77 2.05 1.31
C ALA A 21 8.30 1.87 1.30
N MET A 22 8.86 1.30 0.23
CA MET A 22 10.32 1.09 0.13
C MET A 22 11.10 2.40 0.24
N ASN A 23 10.69 3.44 -0.49
CA ASN A 23 11.40 4.72 -0.48
C ASN A 23 11.29 5.43 0.88
N SER A 24 10.10 5.39 1.51
CA SER A 24 9.88 6.07 2.79
C SER A 24 10.62 5.38 3.93
N ILE A 25 10.60 4.05 4.01
CA ILE A 25 11.39 3.30 4.99
C ILE A 25 12.89 3.51 4.75
N ALA A 26 13.35 3.48 3.50
CA ALA A 26 14.74 3.76 3.15
C ALA A 26 15.17 5.18 3.59
N GLN A 27 14.28 6.18 3.42
CA GLN A 27 14.54 7.54 3.89
C GLN A 27 14.72 7.58 5.41
N GLU A 28 13.85 6.88 6.17
CA GLU A 28 13.96 6.86 7.62
C GLU A 28 15.20 6.10 8.10
N TYR A 29 15.57 5.00 7.46
CA TYR A 29 16.85 4.34 7.77
C TYR A 29 18.03 5.27 7.53
N THR A 30 18.00 6.05 6.43
CA THR A 30 19.05 7.05 6.14
C THR A 30 19.06 8.19 7.17
N ASN A 31 17.89 8.68 7.58
CA ASN A 31 17.72 9.71 8.62
C ASN A 31 18.27 9.21 9.96
N LEU A 32 18.16 7.91 10.24
CA LEU A 32 18.70 7.23 11.44
C LEU A 32 20.18 6.87 11.33
N GLY A 33 20.86 7.29 10.25
CA GLY A 33 22.30 7.14 10.07
C GLY A 33 22.75 5.79 9.53
N HIS A 34 21.88 5.06 8.83
CA HIS A 34 22.21 3.80 8.15
C HIS A 34 22.48 4.02 6.65
N ASP A 35 23.33 3.18 6.06
CA ASP A 35 23.51 3.12 4.61
C ASP A 35 22.42 2.25 3.98
N VAL A 36 21.77 2.76 2.93
CA VAL A 36 20.66 2.05 2.27
C VAL A 36 20.93 1.84 0.79
N MET A 37 20.65 0.63 0.31
CA MET A 37 20.65 0.29 -1.10
C MET A 37 19.32 -0.36 -1.50
N LEU A 38 18.65 0.18 -2.50
CA LEU A 38 17.51 -0.45 -3.16
C LEU A 38 17.98 -1.10 -4.46
N ILE A 39 17.65 -2.39 -4.69
CA ILE A 39 17.91 -3.05 -5.97
C ILE A 39 16.56 -3.41 -6.59
N VAL A 40 16.30 -2.85 -7.76
CA VAL A 40 15.00 -2.89 -8.43
C VAL A 40 15.14 -3.15 -9.94
N PRO A 41 14.11 -3.62 -10.64
CA PRO A 41 14.17 -3.81 -12.08
C PRO A 41 14.12 -2.47 -12.81
N GLY A 42 14.94 -2.33 -13.84
CA GLY A 42 15.01 -1.17 -14.73
C GLY A 42 14.99 -1.50 -16.22
N GLU A 43 15.01 -0.48 -17.06
CA GLU A 43 15.15 -0.62 -18.52
C GLU A 43 16.60 -0.92 -18.91
N ARG A 44 17.52 -0.44 -18.10
CA ARG A 44 18.98 -0.61 -18.24
C ARG A 44 19.60 -0.76 -16.85
N ASP A 45 20.82 -1.22 -16.83
CA ASP A 45 21.62 -1.21 -15.60
C ASP A 45 22.01 0.25 -15.31
N LEU A 46 21.64 0.72 -14.11
CA LEU A 46 21.86 2.10 -13.70
C LEU A 46 22.02 2.19 -12.18
N VAL A 47 22.99 2.94 -11.72
CA VAL A 47 23.16 3.26 -10.30
C VAL A 47 22.91 4.75 -10.10
N THR A 48 22.00 5.09 -9.18
CA THR A 48 21.61 6.47 -8.90
C THR A 48 21.65 6.71 -7.40
N LYS A 49 22.28 7.78 -6.96
CA LYS A 49 22.16 8.26 -5.57
C LYS A 49 20.90 9.08 -5.40
N LYS A 50 20.15 8.79 -4.37
CA LYS A 50 18.93 9.49 -3.96
C LYS A 50 19.07 9.95 -2.51
N PRO A 51 18.24 10.90 -2.02
CA PRO A 51 18.28 11.30 -0.61
C PRO A 51 18.11 10.12 0.37
N PHE A 52 17.34 9.11 -0.03
CA PHE A 52 17.06 7.90 0.75
C PHE A 52 18.03 6.74 0.50
N GLY A 53 19.18 6.96 -0.12
CA GLY A 53 20.19 5.94 -0.36
C GLY A 53 20.52 5.71 -1.84
N THR A 54 21.18 4.60 -2.13
CA THR A 54 21.58 4.22 -3.49
C THR A 54 20.51 3.34 -4.14
N VAL A 55 20.06 3.70 -5.33
CA VAL A 55 19.15 2.86 -6.14
C VAL A 55 19.94 2.22 -7.27
N VAL A 56 19.93 0.90 -7.31
CA VAL A 56 20.53 0.07 -8.37
C VAL A 56 19.41 -0.52 -9.21
N GLU A 57 19.31 -0.06 -10.44
CA GLU A 57 18.40 -0.64 -11.42
C GLU A 57 19.13 -1.78 -12.16
N ILE A 58 18.53 -2.96 -12.20
CA ILE A 58 19.01 -4.11 -12.98
C ILE A 58 18.14 -4.24 -14.22
N LYS A 59 18.77 -4.26 -15.40
CA LYS A 59 18.05 -4.47 -16.67
C LYS A 59 17.19 -5.73 -16.59
N ALA A 60 15.88 -5.57 -16.80
CA ALA A 60 14.91 -6.63 -16.66
C ALA A 60 13.81 -6.56 -17.73
N PRO A 61 13.31 -7.69 -18.24
CA PRO A 61 12.23 -7.72 -19.21
C PRO A 61 10.91 -7.25 -18.58
N ILE A 62 10.03 -6.71 -19.43
CA ILE A 62 8.65 -6.38 -19.07
C ILE A 62 7.85 -7.68 -18.98
N ILE A 63 7.03 -7.78 -17.95
CA ILE A 63 6.03 -8.85 -17.80
C ILE A 63 4.87 -8.54 -18.77
N PRO A 64 4.54 -9.45 -19.70
CA PRO A 64 3.41 -9.24 -20.60
C PRO A 64 2.12 -8.92 -19.83
N PHE A 65 1.33 -8.00 -20.36
CA PHE A 65 0.02 -7.60 -19.78
C PHE A 65 0.03 -7.05 -18.35
N SER A 66 1.23 -6.77 -17.79
CA SER A 66 1.37 -6.28 -16.40
C SER A 66 1.19 -4.76 -16.23
N GLY A 67 1.00 -4.01 -17.31
CA GLY A 67 0.99 -2.54 -17.24
C GLY A 67 2.39 -1.92 -17.15
N GLY A 68 3.43 -2.67 -17.58
CA GLY A 68 4.81 -2.19 -17.67
C GLY A 68 5.71 -2.61 -16.51
N TYR A 69 5.25 -3.49 -15.64
CA TYR A 69 6.10 -4.07 -14.59
C TYR A 69 7.18 -4.97 -15.18
N ARG A 70 8.32 -4.99 -14.51
CA ARG A 70 9.50 -5.77 -14.89
C ARG A 70 9.87 -6.78 -13.81
N ILE A 71 10.57 -7.86 -14.19
CA ILE A 71 11.02 -8.91 -13.26
C ILE A 71 12.49 -9.25 -13.52
N ILE A 72 13.29 -9.26 -12.47
CA ILE A 72 14.71 -9.62 -12.51
C ILE A 72 14.82 -11.16 -12.49
N PHE A 73 15.34 -11.74 -13.58
CA PHE A 73 15.67 -13.16 -13.65
C PHE A 73 17.15 -13.42 -13.33
N ASN A 74 18.03 -12.48 -13.70
CA ASN A 74 19.46 -12.61 -13.46
C ASN A 74 19.83 -12.22 -12.01
N THR A 75 19.63 -13.15 -11.10
CA THR A 75 19.97 -12.92 -9.66
C THR A 75 21.47 -12.86 -9.39
N ASN A 76 22.34 -13.29 -10.33
CA ASN A 76 23.78 -13.16 -10.18
C ASN A 76 24.23 -11.69 -10.18
N LYS A 77 23.65 -10.86 -11.07
CA LYS A 77 23.92 -9.41 -11.04
C LYS A 77 23.49 -8.76 -9.71
N VAL A 78 22.34 -9.15 -9.20
CA VAL A 78 21.88 -8.67 -7.86
C VAL A 78 22.88 -9.07 -6.80
N LYS A 79 23.34 -10.33 -6.82
CA LYS A 79 24.35 -10.84 -5.90
C LYS A 79 25.68 -10.09 -6.00
N GLU A 80 26.13 -9.73 -7.19
CA GLU A 80 27.35 -8.92 -7.40
C GLU A 80 27.23 -7.54 -6.73
N GLU A 81 26.10 -6.86 -6.91
CA GLU A 81 25.86 -5.55 -6.27
C GLU A 81 25.74 -5.68 -4.76
N LEU A 82 25.06 -6.71 -4.27
CA LEU A 82 24.99 -7.01 -2.82
C LEU A 82 26.37 -7.29 -2.23
N LYS A 83 27.25 -8.05 -2.93
CA LYS A 83 28.64 -8.31 -2.47
C LYS A 83 29.45 -7.02 -2.38
N LYS A 84 29.33 -6.11 -3.36
CA LYS A 84 29.99 -4.79 -3.32
C LYS A 84 29.52 -3.93 -2.17
N PHE A 85 28.21 -3.95 -1.91
CA PHE A 85 27.59 -3.18 -0.83
C PHE A 85 27.85 -3.82 0.52
N ALA A 86 28.01 -5.14 0.59
CA ALA A 86 28.21 -5.94 1.79
C ALA A 86 27.18 -5.61 2.91
N PRO A 87 25.87 -5.85 2.66
CA PRO A 87 24.83 -5.50 3.62
C PRO A 87 24.93 -6.32 4.91
N ASN A 88 24.56 -5.73 6.03
CA ASN A 88 24.33 -6.46 7.28
C ASN A 88 22.94 -7.11 7.29
N PHE A 89 22.01 -6.52 6.54
CA PHE A 89 20.61 -6.91 6.50
C PHE A 89 20.05 -6.86 5.08
N LEU A 90 19.26 -7.88 4.70
CA LEU A 90 18.64 -7.99 3.38
C LEU A 90 17.11 -8.09 3.50
N GLU A 91 16.42 -7.07 3.04
CA GLU A 91 14.97 -7.02 2.91
C GLU A 91 14.53 -7.48 1.52
N ILE A 92 13.53 -8.36 1.46
CA ILE A 92 13.05 -8.99 0.23
C ILE A 92 11.55 -8.74 0.07
N SER A 93 11.17 -7.95 -0.93
CA SER A 93 9.78 -7.69 -1.33
C SER A 93 9.45 -8.40 -2.63
N ASP A 94 9.80 -9.68 -2.73
CA ASP A 94 9.50 -10.52 -3.88
C ASP A 94 9.37 -12.00 -3.48
N ARG A 95 8.29 -12.63 -3.91
CA ARG A 95 8.00 -14.05 -3.66
C ARG A 95 8.57 -15.00 -4.72
N THR A 96 9.13 -14.45 -5.80
CA THR A 96 9.46 -15.20 -7.02
C THR A 96 10.96 -15.40 -7.19
N THR A 97 11.56 -14.65 -8.07
CA THR A 97 12.96 -14.83 -8.47
C THR A 97 13.97 -14.41 -7.40
N LEU A 98 13.69 -13.31 -6.69
CA LEU A 98 14.62 -12.72 -5.72
C LEU A 98 14.62 -13.45 -4.38
N LEU A 99 13.58 -14.19 -4.04
CA LEU A 99 13.54 -15.02 -2.83
C LEU A 99 14.70 -16.02 -2.75
N ARG A 100 15.28 -16.42 -3.90
CA ARG A 100 16.47 -17.30 -3.95
C ARG A 100 17.70 -16.69 -3.30
N LEU A 101 17.74 -15.35 -3.20
CA LEU A 101 18.86 -14.65 -2.57
C LEU A 101 18.89 -14.81 -1.05
N ALA A 102 17.78 -15.22 -0.43
CA ALA A 102 17.77 -15.57 0.99
C ALA A 102 18.71 -16.75 1.31
N ASP A 103 18.78 -17.77 0.44
CA ASP A 103 19.71 -18.89 0.64
C ASP A 103 21.18 -18.42 0.55
N TRP A 104 21.49 -17.52 -0.39
CA TRP A 104 22.82 -16.93 -0.46
C TRP A 104 23.12 -16.03 0.74
N ALA A 105 22.19 -15.18 1.15
CA ALA A 105 22.35 -14.31 2.32
C ALA A 105 22.71 -15.12 3.58
N LYS A 106 22.07 -16.27 3.76
CA LYS A 106 22.38 -17.20 4.85
C LYS A 106 23.83 -17.71 4.81
N THR A 107 24.39 -17.99 3.61
CA THR A 107 25.79 -18.39 3.49
C THR A 107 26.79 -17.28 3.79
N GLU A 108 26.38 -16.04 3.64
CA GLU A 108 27.19 -14.84 3.95
C GLU A 108 26.90 -14.29 5.38
N SER A 109 26.09 -15.00 6.17
CA SER A 109 25.68 -14.58 7.53
C SER A 109 24.97 -13.21 7.52
N ILE A 110 24.14 -12.95 6.49
CA ILE A 110 23.32 -11.76 6.37
C ILE A 110 21.91 -12.09 6.83
N ASP A 111 21.40 -11.39 7.83
CA ASP A 111 20.02 -11.54 8.29
C ASP A 111 19.02 -11.10 7.21
N THR A 112 17.90 -11.80 7.12
CA THR A 112 16.94 -11.61 6.05
C THR A 112 15.53 -11.34 6.58
N ALA A 113 14.81 -10.40 5.93
CA ALA A 113 13.37 -10.23 6.13
C ALA A 113 12.60 -10.33 4.81
N PHE A 114 11.46 -10.98 4.86
CA PHE A 114 10.47 -10.96 3.79
C PHE A 114 9.32 -10.03 4.13
N TYR A 115 8.97 -9.14 3.20
CA TYR A 115 7.81 -8.25 3.34
C TYR A 115 6.57 -8.81 2.65
N ALA A 116 5.51 -9.05 3.43
CA ALA A 116 4.22 -9.51 2.95
C ALA A 116 3.33 -8.33 2.51
N HIS A 117 3.63 -7.76 1.34
CA HIS A 117 2.86 -6.65 0.77
C HIS A 117 1.51 -7.05 0.18
N GLU A 118 1.29 -8.34 -0.11
CA GLU A 118 0.09 -8.85 -0.77
C GLU A 118 -0.44 -10.11 -0.10
N ARG A 119 -1.73 -10.27 -0.10
CA ARG A 119 -2.46 -11.49 0.25
C ARG A 119 -2.60 -12.36 -1.00
N VAL A 120 -1.62 -13.25 -1.25
CA VAL A 120 -1.62 -14.11 -2.45
C VAL A 120 -2.81 -15.06 -2.46
N ASP A 121 -3.24 -15.55 -1.30
CA ASP A 121 -4.44 -16.40 -1.17
C ASP A 121 -5.70 -15.70 -1.72
N LYS A 122 -5.88 -14.42 -1.41
CA LYS A 122 -7.01 -13.62 -1.88
C LYS A 122 -6.88 -13.24 -3.35
N VAL A 123 -5.66 -12.87 -3.79
CA VAL A 123 -5.39 -12.56 -5.20
C VAL A 123 -5.64 -13.79 -6.07
N VAL A 124 -5.10 -14.96 -5.72
CA VAL A 124 -5.34 -16.20 -6.45
C VAL A 124 -6.84 -16.57 -6.45
N ALA A 125 -7.53 -16.40 -5.33
CA ALA A 125 -8.97 -16.65 -5.27
C ALA A 125 -9.77 -15.75 -6.20
N ALA A 126 -9.37 -14.49 -6.39
CA ALA A 126 -10.05 -13.52 -7.26
C ALA A 126 -9.84 -13.82 -8.76
N PHE A 127 -8.61 -14.22 -9.15
CA PHE A 127 -8.26 -14.46 -10.56
C PHE A 127 -8.46 -15.90 -11.01
N LEU A 128 -8.26 -16.88 -10.11
CA LEU A 128 -8.33 -18.31 -10.39
C LEU A 128 -9.27 -19.03 -9.41
N PRO A 129 -10.58 -18.68 -9.38
CA PRO A 129 -11.52 -19.22 -8.39
C PRO A 129 -11.66 -20.75 -8.44
N PHE A 130 -11.49 -21.33 -9.63
CA PHE A 130 -11.66 -22.77 -9.87
C PHE A 130 -10.35 -23.57 -9.82
N LEU A 131 -9.21 -22.98 -9.44
CA LEU A 131 -7.94 -23.70 -9.34
C LEU A 131 -8.03 -24.76 -8.23
N PRO A 132 -7.90 -26.07 -8.56
CA PRO A 132 -7.91 -27.11 -7.55
C PRO A 132 -6.65 -26.99 -6.67
N PHE A 133 -6.76 -27.45 -5.42
CA PHE A 133 -5.63 -27.44 -4.45
C PHE A 133 -4.95 -26.09 -4.23
N LYS A 134 -5.58 -24.96 -4.62
CA LYS A 134 -4.99 -23.61 -4.51
C LYS A 134 -4.48 -23.31 -3.10
N LYS A 135 -5.22 -23.73 -2.05
CA LYS A 135 -4.81 -23.52 -0.66
C LYS A 135 -3.48 -24.22 -0.38
N SER A 136 -3.35 -25.50 -0.71
CA SER A 136 -2.12 -26.27 -0.48
C SER A 136 -0.92 -25.71 -1.24
N LEU A 137 -1.12 -25.21 -2.47
CA LEU A 137 -0.05 -24.56 -3.25
C LEU A 137 0.41 -23.25 -2.61
N ILE A 138 -0.53 -22.45 -2.12
CA ILE A 138 -0.23 -21.19 -1.45
C ILE A 138 0.46 -21.45 -0.10
N ASP A 139 -0.07 -22.40 0.69
CA ASP A 139 0.52 -22.80 1.97
C ASP A 139 1.96 -23.31 1.75
N TYR A 140 2.19 -24.15 0.74
CA TYR A 140 3.55 -24.60 0.37
C TYR A 140 4.47 -23.43 0.00
N ALA A 141 4.00 -22.47 -0.80
CA ALA A 141 4.79 -21.31 -1.19
C ALA A 141 5.13 -20.43 0.02
N ASN A 142 4.17 -20.19 0.92
CA ASN A 142 4.36 -19.41 2.13
C ASN A 142 5.29 -20.13 3.13
N GLN A 143 5.15 -21.45 3.26
CA GLN A 143 6.06 -22.28 4.07
C GLN A 143 7.49 -22.21 3.55
N LYS A 144 7.67 -22.24 2.22
CA LYS A 144 8.99 -22.06 1.60
C LYS A 144 9.60 -20.70 1.92
N ILE A 145 8.81 -19.61 1.95
CA ILE A 145 9.26 -18.30 2.39
C ILE A 145 9.70 -18.36 3.85
N ALA A 146 8.82 -18.85 4.73
CA ALA A 146 9.08 -18.91 6.16
C ALA A 146 10.33 -19.71 6.54
N ASN A 147 10.65 -20.76 5.76
CA ASN A 147 11.87 -21.58 5.95
C ASN A 147 13.15 -20.88 5.49
N LYS A 148 13.03 -19.93 4.54
CA LYS A 148 14.19 -19.30 3.91
C LYS A 148 14.66 -18.04 4.62
N VAL A 149 13.74 -17.30 5.26
CA VAL A 149 14.05 -16.00 5.86
C VAL A 149 14.04 -16.07 7.39
N ASP A 150 14.75 -15.13 8.02
CA ASP A 150 14.84 -15.01 9.47
C ASP A 150 13.63 -14.26 10.04
N HIS A 151 13.10 -13.29 9.28
CA HIS A 151 11.95 -12.47 9.66
C HIS A 151 10.91 -12.41 8.55
N ILE A 152 9.63 -12.32 8.95
CA ILE A 152 8.50 -12.02 8.06
C ILE A 152 7.83 -10.76 8.59
N ILE A 153 7.71 -9.76 7.75
CA ILE A 153 7.10 -8.48 8.11
C ILE A 153 5.77 -8.35 7.39
N ALA A 154 4.69 -8.22 8.14
CA ALA A 154 3.37 -7.90 7.63
C ALA A 154 2.97 -6.48 8.04
N THR A 155 2.20 -5.80 7.22
CA THR A 155 1.78 -4.42 7.49
C THR A 155 0.56 -4.33 8.41
N THR A 156 -0.19 -5.41 8.54
CA THR A 156 -1.43 -5.53 9.33
C THR A 156 -1.62 -6.97 9.81
N GLU A 157 -2.50 -7.18 10.79
CA GLU A 157 -2.92 -8.53 11.18
C GLU A 157 -3.63 -9.25 10.03
N TYR A 158 -4.41 -8.52 9.24
CA TYR A 158 -5.02 -9.05 8.02
C TYR A 158 -3.96 -9.61 7.05
N ALA A 159 -2.87 -8.91 6.81
CA ALA A 159 -1.77 -9.40 5.96
C ALA A 159 -1.03 -10.58 6.61
N ALA A 160 -0.85 -10.56 7.94
CA ALA A 160 -0.19 -11.61 8.70
C ALA A 160 -0.96 -12.94 8.72
N THR A 161 -2.30 -12.89 8.61
CA THR A 161 -3.17 -14.08 8.67
C THR A 161 -2.77 -15.16 7.66
N GLU A 162 -2.24 -14.76 6.49
CA GLU A 162 -1.77 -15.71 5.46
C GLU A 162 -0.62 -16.61 5.97
N PHE A 163 0.24 -16.09 6.84
CA PHE A 163 1.34 -16.83 7.45
C PHE A 163 0.90 -17.50 8.77
N ARG A 164 0.07 -16.86 9.58
CA ARG A 164 -0.43 -17.46 10.83
C ARG A 164 -1.19 -18.78 10.61
N GLN A 165 -1.89 -18.90 9.48
CA GLN A 165 -2.59 -20.14 9.12
C GLN A 165 -1.67 -21.33 8.87
N LEU A 166 -0.35 -21.10 8.67
CA LEU A 166 0.65 -22.17 8.54
C LEU A 166 1.05 -22.76 9.88
N SER A 167 0.94 -22.01 10.98
CA SER A 167 1.41 -22.41 12.33
C SER A 167 0.70 -23.64 12.88
N SER A 168 -0.52 -23.91 12.40
CA SER A 168 -1.32 -25.06 12.86
C SER A 168 -0.88 -26.42 12.30
N SER A 169 0.07 -26.44 11.36
CA SER A 169 0.43 -27.66 10.63
C SER A 169 1.90 -28.11 10.75
N ASN A 170 2.81 -27.33 11.33
CA ASN A 170 4.23 -27.67 11.39
C ASN A 170 4.96 -26.98 12.55
N ASP A 171 6.09 -27.59 13.00
CA ASP A 171 7.06 -27.10 14.02
C ASP A 171 7.77 -25.78 13.69
N LEU A 172 7.21 -24.96 12.78
CA LEU A 172 7.72 -23.64 12.45
C LEU A 172 7.38 -22.68 13.59
N ASN A 173 8.41 -22.18 14.28
CA ASN A 173 8.26 -21.10 15.25
C ASN A 173 7.94 -19.77 14.53
N LEU A 174 6.78 -19.71 13.84
CA LEU A 174 6.36 -18.56 13.04
C LEU A 174 6.09 -17.32 13.90
N ASP A 175 5.63 -17.52 15.15
CA ASP A 175 5.35 -16.40 16.06
C ASP A 175 6.63 -15.61 16.39
N SER A 176 7.78 -16.28 16.46
CA SER A 176 9.06 -15.60 16.66
C SER A 176 9.55 -14.88 15.40
N LYS A 177 9.18 -15.35 14.20
CA LYS A 177 9.61 -14.77 12.91
C LYS A 177 8.68 -13.67 12.39
N LEU A 178 7.38 -13.78 12.66
CA LEU A 178 6.37 -12.86 12.15
C LEU A 178 6.27 -11.61 13.02
N ALA A 179 6.35 -10.45 12.38
CA ALA A 179 6.15 -9.17 13.04
C ALA A 179 5.18 -8.28 12.26
N ILE A 180 4.38 -7.48 12.98
CA ILE A 180 3.52 -6.47 12.40
C ILE A 180 4.24 -5.12 12.47
N SER A 181 4.47 -4.54 11.31
CA SER A 181 5.01 -3.19 11.18
C SER A 181 4.11 -2.38 10.24
N PRO A 182 3.16 -1.60 10.78
CA PRO A 182 2.31 -0.74 9.97
C PRO A 182 3.13 0.24 9.14
N LEU A 183 2.65 0.59 7.97
CA LEU A 183 3.24 1.64 7.15
C LEU A 183 2.89 3.00 7.71
N GLY A 184 3.69 4.01 7.37
CA GLY A 184 3.46 5.39 7.76
C GLY A 184 2.83 6.24 6.66
N VAL A 185 2.64 7.51 6.96
CA VAL A 185 2.19 8.54 6.02
C VAL A 185 3.03 9.80 6.18
N ASP A 186 3.21 10.55 5.08
CA ASP A 186 3.85 11.87 5.10
C ASP A 186 2.87 12.92 5.61
N LEU A 187 2.90 13.17 6.91
CA LEU A 187 2.01 14.11 7.61
C LEU A 187 2.28 15.58 7.27
N ILE A 188 3.44 15.89 6.70
CA ILE A 188 3.79 17.25 6.25
C ILE A 188 3.12 17.51 4.90
N HIS A 189 3.26 16.53 4.00
CA HIS A 189 2.74 16.62 2.65
C HIS A 189 1.22 16.45 2.61
N PHE A 190 0.68 15.45 3.31
CA PHE A 190 -0.76 15.22 3.43
C PHE A 190 -1.30 15.91 4.69
N SER A 191 -2.05 16.98 4.50
CA SER A 191 -2.52 17.84 5.59
C SER A 191 -3.87 18.48 5.24
N PRO A 192 -4.77 18.67 6.22
CA PRO A 192 -6.01 19.43 6.01
C PRO A 192 -5.80 20.85 5.48
N LYS A 193 -4.61 21.42 5.72
CA LYS A 193 -4.23 22.76 5.22
C LYS A 193 -4.17 22.84 3.69
N ASN A 194 -4.06 21.72 3.00
CA ASN A 194 -4.06 21.67 1.53
C ASN A 194 -5.46 21.81 0.91
N SER A 195 -6.52 21.91 1.72
CA SER A 195 -7.88 22.08 1.20
C SER A 195 -7.98 23.34 0.33
N ASN A 196 -8.55 23.16 -0.87
CA ASN A 196 -8.64 24.21 -1.89
C ASN A 196 -10.10 24.44 -2.28
N SER A 197 -10.64 25.59 -1.89
CA SER A 197 -12.04 25.97 -2.14
C SER A 197 -12.36 26.16 -3.62
N GLU A 198 -11.42 26.68 -4.41
CA GLU A 198 -11.61 26.85 -5.86
C GLU A 198 -11.67 25.49 -6.55
N LEU A 199 -10.82 24.55 -6.12
CA LEU A 199 -10.85 23.16 -6.60
C LEU A 199 -12.18 22.49 -6.27
N LYS A 200 -12.71 22.68 -5.05
CA LYS A 200 -14.03 22.17 -4.65
C LYS A 200 -15.14 22.67 -5.59
N VAL A 201 -15.18 23.97 -5.83
CA VAL A 201 -16.19 24.58 -6.73
C VAL A 201 -16.05 24.07 -8.16
N LYS A 202 -14.81 23.97 -8.66
CA LYS A 202 -14.54 23.49 -10.02
C LYS A 202 -14.97 22.04 -10.22
N ILE A 203 -14.76 21.18 -9.22
CA ILE A 203 -15.06 19.74 -9.31
C ILE A 203 -16.56 19.45 -9.10
N ALA A 204 -17.16 20.05 -8.10
CA ALA A 204 -18.47 19.60 -7.59
C ALA A 204 -19.57 20.66 -7.57
N ASN A 205 -19.28 21.88 -7.99
CA ASN A 205 -20.29 22.97 -8.05
C ASN A 205 -21.23 22.98 -6.82
N LYS A 206 -20.67 22.98 -5.60
CA LYS A 206 -21.34 22.94 -4.28
C LYS A 206 -21.90 21.57 -3.84
N GLN A 207 -21.79 20.52 -4.65
CA GLN A 207 -22.11 19.16 -4.19
C GLN A 207 -21.02 18.62 -3.25
N LYS A 208 -21.35 17.55 -2.52
CA LYS A 208 -20.39 16.83 -1.68
C LYS A 208 -19.42 16.00 -2.53
N ILE A 209 -18.13 16.09 -2.25
CA ILE A 209 -17.09 15.35 -3.00
C ILE A 209 -16.82 14.01 -2.33
N LEU A 210 -17.17 12.93 -3.01
CA LEU A 210 -16.68 11.59 -2.73
C LEU A 210 -15.41 11.34 -3.57
N LEU A 211 -14.34 10.86 -2.97
CA LEU A 211 -13.10 10.59 -3.68
C LEU A 211 -12.71 9.12 -3.56
N ALA A 212 -12.29 8.52 -4.65
CA ALA A 212 -11.65 7.21 -4.67
C ALA A 212 -10.34 7.25 -5.46
N CYS A 213 -9.28 6.68 -4.92
CA CYS A 213 -7.98 6.53 -5.59
C CYS A 213 -7.67 5.04 -5.72
N THR A 214 -7.84 4.45 -6.92
CA THR A 214 -7.68 3.02 -7.09
C THR A 214 -7.26 2.65 -8.51
N ARG A 215 -6.66 1.46 -8.67
CA ARG A 215 -6.44 0.87 -10.00
C ARG A 215 -7.74 0.32 -10.55
N PHE A 216 -8.00 0.52 -11.84
CA PHE A 216 -9.21 -0.01 -12.49
C PHE A 216 -8.96 -1.45 -12.96
N SER A 217 -8.83 -2.35 -12.00
CA SER A 217 -8.60 -3.78 -12.17
C SER A 217 -9.58 -4.59 -11.32
N LYS A 218 -9.82 -5.83 -11.71
CA LYS A 218 -10.88 -6.67 -11.13
C LYS A 218 -10.76 -6.86 -9.61
N GLU A 219 -9.53 -7.02 -9.11
CA GLU A 219 -9.26 -7.22 -7.67
C GLU A 219 -9.54 -5.99 -6.81
N LYS A 220 -9.65 -4.80 -7.42
CA LYS A 220 -9.97 -3.53 -6.74
C LYS A 220 -11.46 -3.20 -6.76
N ASP A 221 -12.28 -3.99 -7.45
CA ASP A 221 -13.75 -3.85 -7.53
C ASP A 221 -14.25 -2.41 -7.85
N PRO A 222 -13.67 -1.71 -8.87
CA PRO A 222 -14.04 -0.32 -9.14
C PRO A 222 -15.47 -0.17 -9.69
N ASP A 223 -16.10 -1.22 -10.22
CA ASP A 223 -17.51 -1.23 -10.60
C ASP A 223 -18.41 -0.89 -9.40
N PHE A 224 -18.04 -1.27 -8.18
CA PHE A 224 -18.81 -1.00 -6.98
C PHE A 224 -18.88 0.49 -6.63
N LEU A 225 -17.91 1.30 -7.05
CA LEU A 225 -17.98 2.77 -6.95
C LEU A 225 -19.17 3.33 -7.73
N LEU A 226 -19.43 2.76 -8.89
CA LEU A 226 -20.60 3.16 -9.72
C LEU A 226 -21.92 2.69 -9.11
N ASP A 227 -21.93 1.48 -8.49
CA ASP A 227 -23.10 1.00 -7.74
C ASP A 227 -23.45 1.98 -6.59
N ILE A 228 -22.43 2.48 -5.88
CA ILE A 228 -22.59 3.47 -4.79
C ILE A 228 -23.12 4.79 -5.35
N ALA A 229 -22.53 5.31 -6.44
CA ALA A 229 -22.99 6.56 -7.06
C ALA A 229 -24.45 6.44 -7.53
N HIS A 230 -24.82 5.30 -8.12
CA HIS A 230 -26.20 5.01 -8.51
C HIS A 230 -27.15 5.01 -7.30
N ALA A 231 -26.77 4.33 -6.23
CA ALA A 231 -27.56 4.28 -5.00
C ALA A 231 -27.73 5.67 -4.35
N CYS A 232 -26.66 6.51 -4.36
CA CYS A 232 -26.75 7.89 -3.91
C CYS A 232 -27.71 8.72 -4.80
N LYS A 233 -27.68 8.53 -6.10
CA LYS A 233 -28.62 9.18 -7.05
C LYS A 233 -30.06 8.79 -6.73
N ILE A 234 -30.34 7.51 -6.48
CA ILE A 234 -31.68 7.00 -6.14
C ILE A 234 -32.20 7.56 -4.81
N ASN A 235 -31.35 7.60 -3.77
CA ASN A 235 -31.76 8.08 -2.45
C ASN A 235 -31.74 9.61 -2.31
N GLY A 236 -31.41 10.34 -3.39
CA GLY A 236 -31.44 11.81 -3.47
C GLY A 236 -30.24 12.51 -2.83
N THR A 237 -29.17 11.77 -2.46
CA THR A 237 -27.95 12.37 -1.91
C THR A 237 -27.15 13.08 -3.00
N GLN A 238 -27.01 14.40 -2.88
CA GLN A 238 -26.30 15.23 -3.87
C GLN A 238 -24.79 15.10 -3.69
N ILE A 239 -24.16 14.33 -4.57
CA ILE A 239 -22.71 14.06 -4.53
C ILE A 239 -22.08 14.24 -5.91
N GLN A 240 -20.78 14.48 -5.92
CA GLN A 240 -19.91 14.29 -7.07
C GLN A 240 -18.86 13.24 -6.70
N LEU A 241 -18.89 12.08 -7.34
CA LEU A 241 -17.87 11.05 -7.16
C LEU A 241 -16.69 11.31 -8.10
N VAL A 242 -15.50 11.54 -7.53
CA VAL A 242 -14.25 11.71 -8.27
C VAL A 242 -13.44 10.42 -8.16
N ILE A 243 -13.08 9.83 -9.30
CA ILE A 243 -12.31 8.60 -9.31
C ILE A 243 -10.95 8.85 -9.96
N ALA A 244 -9.90 8.80 -9.15
CA ALA A 244 -8.50 8.89 -9.59
C ALA A 244 -7.94 7.48 -9.83
N GLY A 245 -7.32 7.29 -10.98
CA GLY A 245 -6.68 6.03 -11.35
C GLY A 245 -6.88 5.65 -12.80
N SER A 246 -6.34 4.50 -13.16
CA SER A 246 -6.47 3.94 -14.51
C SER A 246 -6.28 2.42 -14.47
N GLY A 247 -6.67 1.75 -15.54
CA GLY A 247 -6.48 0.29 -15.63
C GLY A 247 -7.27 -0.34 -16.78
N PRO A 248 -7.24 -1.67 -16.87
CA PRO A 248 -7.91 -2.39 -17.96
C PRO A 248 -9.41 -2.14 -18.06
N LEU A 249 -10.06 -1.81 -16.95
CA LEU A 249 -11.52 -1.59 -16.88
C LEU A 249 -11.94 -0.15 -17.22
N THR A 250 -11.02 0.79 -17.49
CA THR A 250 -11.32 2.21 -17.70
C THR A 250 -12.45 2.44 -18.71
N LYS A 251 -12.35 1.86 -19.90
CA LYS A 251 -13.36 2.05 -20.96
C LYS A 251 -14.76 1.57 -20.54
N LYS A 252 -14.81 0.42 -19.87
CA LYS A 252 -16.06 -0.17 -19.37
C LYS A 252 -16.72 0.72 -18.32
N LEU A 253 -15.93 1.22 -17.36
CA LEU A 253 -16.43 2.07 -16.28
C LEU A 253 -16.97 3.41 -16.79
N VAL A 254 -16.22 4.07 -17.69
CA VAL A 254 -16.66 5.34 -18.30
C VAL A 254 -17.97 5.14 -19.07
N ALA A 255 -18.04 4.15 -19.96
CA ALA A 255 -19.25 3.88 -20.73
C ALA A 255 -20.46 3.54 -19.85
N ARG A 256 -20.26 2.85 -18.72
CA ARG A 256 -21.32 2.59 -17.75
C ARG A 256 -21.81 3.86 -17.06
N ALA A 257 -20.87 4.70 -16.59
CA ALA A 257 -21.21 5.95 -15.91
C ALA A 257 -22.00 6.90 -16.82
N GLU A 258 -21.60 7.01 -18.10
CA GLU A 258 -22.31 7.79 -19.11
C GLU A 258 -23.72 7.24 -19.40
N LYS A 259 -23.82 5.92 -19.61
CA LYS A 259 -25.10 5.25 -19.89
C LYS A 259 -26.14 5.42 -18.77
N GLU A 260 -25.68 5.36 -17.52
CA GLU A 260 -26.51 5.46 -16.31
C GLU A 260 -26.65 6.93 -15.82
N ASP A 261 -26.04 7.89 -16.53
CA ASP A 261 -25.99 9.31 -16.17
C ASP A 261 -25.65 9.51 -14.69
N LEU A 262 -24.50 8.93 -14.28
CA LEU A 262 -24.03 8.98 -12.89
C LEU A 262 -23.22 10.25 -12.62
N PRO A 263 -23.30 10.82 -11.39
CA PRO A 263 -22.50 11.97 -10.99
C PRO A 263 -21.05 11.58 -10.70
N VAL A 264 -20.33 11.14 -11.75
CA VAL A 264 -18.98 10.58 -11.65
C VAL A 264 -18.03 11.28 -12.60
N SER A 265 -16.84 11.63 -12.11
CA SER A 265 -15.71 12.15 -12.90
C SER A 265 -14.51 11.23 -12.80
N PHE A 266 -13.99 10.80 -13.95
CA PHE A 266 -12.75 10.03 -14.05
C PHE A 266 -11.59 10.97 -14.37
N ILE A 267 -10.65 11.17 -13.45
CA ILE A 267 -9.55 12.14 -13.59
C ILE A 267 -8.20 11.50 -13.98
N GLY A 268 -8.21 10.17 -14.21
CA GLY A 268 -7.02 9.44 -14.58
C GLY A 268 -6.02 9.25 -13.44
N PHE A 269 -4.82 8.78 -13.78
CA PHE A 269 -3.74 8.59 -12.80
C PHE A 269 -3.11 9.94 -12.45
N ILE A 270 -3.02 10.24 -11.16
CA ILE A 270 -2.39 11.46 -10.64
C ILE A 270 -0.92 11.18 -10.35
N SER A 271 -0.02 11.84 -11.07
CA SER A 271 1.43 11.80 -10.82
C SER A 271 1.92 12.97 -9.96
N ASP A 272 1.19 14.08 -9.97
CA ASP A 272 1.47 15.25 -9.14
C ASP A 272 0.97 15.02 -7.70
N LYS A 273 1.91 14.84 -6.79
CA LYS A 273 1.61 14.62 -5.37
C LYS A 273 0.94 15.83 -4.72
N ASN A 274 1.27 17.06 -5.13
CA ASN A 274 0.66 18.27 -4.57
C ASN A 274 -0.82 18.34 -4.95
N TYR A 275 -1.14 18.04 -6.21
CA TYR A 275 -2.52 17.97 -6.65
C TYR A 275 -3.30 16.85 -5.94
N LEU A 276 -2.68 15.69 -5.73
CA LEU A 276 -3.30 14.61 -4.95
C LEU A 276 -3.59 15.06 -3.50
N ALA A 277 -2.64 15.72 -2.84
CA ALA A 277 -2.80 16.22 -1.48
C ALA A 277 -3.92 17.26 -1.38
N GLN A 278 -4.02 18.19 -2.36
CA GLN A 278 -5.13 19.14 -2.43
C GLN A 278 -6.48 18.43 -2.65
N LEU A 279 -6.52 17.45 -3.51
CA LEU A 279 -7.74 16.71 -3.81
C LEU A 279 -8.22 15.92 -2.59
N LEU A 280 -7.31 15.21 -1.90
CA LEU A 280 -7.61 14.49 -0.67
C LEU A 280 -8.15 15.44 0.41
N ALA A 281 -7.46 16.56 0.67
CA ALA A 281 -7.89 17.53 1.67
C ALA A 281 -9.18 18.29 1.29
N SER A 282 -9.56 18.27 0.01
CA SER A 282 -10.76 18.91 -0.49
C SER A 282 -11.97 17.97 -0.57
N ALA A 283 -11.78 16.67 -0.46
CA ALA A 283 -12.87 15.71 -0.45
C ALA A 283 -13.63 15.73 0.90
N ASP A 284 -14.93 15.45 0.85
CA ASP A 284 -15.75 15.32 2.05
C ASP A 284 -15.70 13.88 2.61
N LEU A 285 -15.43 12.88 1.75
CA LEU A 285 -15.33 11.47 2.15
C LEU A 285 -14.50 10.67 1.14
N PHE A 286 -13.67 9.76 1.63
CA PHE A 286 -12.87 8.86 0.80
C PHE A 286 -13.49 7.45 0.76
N LEU A 287 -13.62 6.88 -0.44
CA LEU A 287 -14.20 5.55 -0.65
C LEU A 287 -13.12 4.54 -1.00
N ALA A 288 -12.89 3.56 -0.13
CA ALA A 288 -11.94 2.48 -0.30
C ALA A 288 -12.67 1.15 -0.53
N VAL A 289 -13.12 0.92 -1.76
CA VAL A 289 -13.97 -0.22 -2.12
C VAL A 289 -13.22 -1.54 -2.35
N GLY A 290 -11.89 -1.51 -2.43
CA GLY A 290 -11.06 -2.70 -2.70
C GLY A 290 -11.17 -3.74 -1.58
N PRO A 291 -11.57 -4.99 -1.89
CA PRO A 291 -11.78 -6.02 -0.87
C PRO A 291 -10.50 -6.68 -0.37
N ILE A 292 -9.36 -6.44 -1.01
CA ILE A 292 -8.09 -7.17 -0.79
C ILE A 292 -6.94 -6.18 -0.50
N GLU A 293 -7.23 -5.05 0.11
CA GLU A 293 -6.17 -4.14 0.57
C GLU A 293 -5.44 -4.75 1.77
N THR A 294 -4.11 -4.78 1.70
CA THR A 294 -3.25 -5.29 2.79
C THR A 294 -2.83 -4.22 3.78
N PHE A 295 -2.97 -2.96 3.41
CA PHE A 295 -2.79 -1.79 4.28
C PHE A 295 -3.74 -0.67 3.88
N GLY A 296 -3.59 -0.09 2.68
CA GLY A 296 -4.43 1.00 2.19
C GLY A 296 -3.81 2.38 2.37
N LEU A 297 -2.60 2.59 1.81
CA LEU A 297 -1.91 3.89 1.90
C LEU A 297 -2.78 5.07 1.46
N ALA A 298 -3.57 4.92 0.38
CA ALA A 298 -4.44 6.00 -0.08
C ALA A 298 -5.52 6.38 0.94
N ALA A 299 -6.04 5.42 1.70
CA ALA A 299 -6.96 5.68 2.80
C ALA A 299 -6.26 6.40 3.96
N LEU A 300 -5.02 6.00 4.29
CA LEU A 300 -4.24 6.68 5.31
C LEU A 300 -3.83 8.10 4.89
N GLU A 301 -3.50 8.31 3.62
CA GLU A 301 -3.26 9.64 3.03
C GLU A 301 -4.51 10.54 3.09
N ALA A 302 -5.70 9.95 2.90
CA ALA A 302 -6.97 10.66 3.08
C ALA A 302 -7.18 11.06 4.54
N LEU A 303 -7.00 10.14 5.49
CA LEU A 303 -7.07 10.46 6.93
C LEU A 303 -6.07 11.56 7.33
N ALA A 304 -4.82 11.48 6.84
CA ALA A 304 -3.79 12.49 7.08
C ALA A 304 -4.19 13.88 6.54
N SER A 305 -4.95 13.90 5.46
CA SER A 305 -5.53 15.11 4.86
C SER A 305 -6.81 15.59 5.56
N GLY A 306 -7.23 14.92 6.65
CA GLY A 306 -8.44 15.24 7.39
C GLY A 306 -9.73 14.70 6.76
N THR A 307 -9.62 13.81 5.80
CA THR A 307 -10.76 13.25 5.08
C THR A 307 -11.11 11.86 5.64
N PRO A 308 -12.31 11.68 6.18
CA PRO A 308 -12.77 10.40 6.72
C PRO A 308 -12.92 9.35 5.61
N VAL A 309 -12.96 8.07 6.01
CA VAL A 309 -12.90 6.94 5.08
C VAL A 309 -14.09 6.00 5.27
N ILE A 310 -14.71 5.58 4.17
CA ILE A 310 -15.54 4.35 4.16
C ILE A 310 -14.75 3.26 3.45
N CYS A 311 -14.61 2.10 4.07
CA CYS A 311 -13.91 0.97 3.48
C CYS A 311 -14.75 -0.31 3.44
N ARG A 312 -14.29 -1.27 2.65
CA ARG A 312 -14.81 -2.64 2.68
C ARG A 312 -14.40 -3.33 3.99
N ASP A 313 -15.38 -4.01 4.60
CA ASP A 313 -15.22 -4.79 5.84
C ASP A 313 -14.26 -5.98 5.72
N THR A 314 -13.93 -6.38 4.50
CA THR A 314 -13.01 -7.48 4.20
C THR A 314 -11.56 -7.03 3.96
N SER A 315 -11.26 -5.75 4.08
CA SER A 315 -9.93 -5.17 3.82
C SER A 315 -9.18 -4.82 5.11
N ALA A 316 -7.85 -4.75 5.05
CA ALA A 316 -7.02 -4.31 6.17
C ALA A 316 -7.25 -2.84 6.59
N ILE A 317 -7.95 -2.05 5.79
CA ILE A 317 -8.24 -0.65 6.14
C ILE A 317 -9.07 -0.57 7.43
N THR A 318 -9.80 -1.63 7.77
CA THR A 318 -10.51 -1.77 9.05
C THR A 318 -9.59 -1.67 10.28
N GLU A 319 -8.30 -1.97 10.13
CA GLU A 319 -7.30 -1.82 11.19
C GLU A 319 -6.73 -0.39 11.28
N ILE A 320 -6.91 0.40 10.22
CA ILE A 320 -6.42 1.78 10.11
C ILE A 320 -7.44 2.77 10.62
N ILE A 321 -8.72 2.60 10.27
CA ILE A 321 -9.81 3.49 10.71
C ILE A 321 -10.33 3.10 12.10
N ASP A 322 -10.99 4.06 12.74
CA ASP A 322 -11.83 3.84 13.91
C ASP A 322 -13.23 4.47 13.70
N SER A 323 -14.13 4.28 14.64
CA SER A 323 -15.51 4.77 14.56
C SER A 323 -15.64 6.30 14.54
N LYS A 324 -14.58 7.05 14.87
CA LYS A 324 -14.58 8.53 14.85
C LYS A 324 -14.18 9.10 13.49
N CYS A 325 -13.44 8.32 12.71
CA CYS A 325 -12.87 8.79 11.44
C CYS A 325 -13.26 7.94 10.23
N GLY A 326 -14.08 6.90 10.39
CA GLY A 326 -14.46 6.07 9.26
C GLY A 326 -15.51 5.00 9.56
N TYR A 327 -15.88 4.29 8.49
CA TYR A 327 -16.90 3.24 8.53
C TYR A 327 -16.42 2.03 7.74
N SER A 328 -16.73 0.84 8.27
CA SER A 328 -16.47 -0.44 7.61
C SER A 328 -17.78 -1.08 7.21
N LEU A 329 -17.98 -1.33 5.92
CA LEU A 329 -19.26 -1.79 5.37
C LEU A 329 -19.09 -2.99 4.42
N PRO A 330 -20.10 -3.89 4.37
CA PRO A 330 -20.13 -4.97 3.39
C PRO A 330 -20.33 -4.42 1.96
N ARG A 331 -20.25 -5.30 0.94
CA ARG A 331 -20.53 -4.94 -0.46
C ARG A 331 -22.04 -4.76 -0.69
N ASP A 332 -22.59 -3.70 -0.18
CA ASP A 332 -24.01 -3.33 -0.29
C ASP A 332 -24.10 -1.81 -0.56
N SER A 333 -24.34 -1.44 -1.81
CA SER A 333 -24.34 -0.04 -2.25
C SER A 333 -25.44 0.80 -1.57
N SER A 334 -26.55 0.19 -1.19
CA SER A 334 -27.63 0.88 -0.48
C SER A 334 -27.19 1.28 0.93
N ARG A 335 -26.50 0.38 1.66
CA ARG A 335 -25.93 0.70 2.97
C ARG A 335 -24.85 1.77 2.89
N TRP A 336 -24.01 1.74 1.83
CA TRP A 336 -23.02 2.78 1.62
C TRP A 336 -23.68 4.13 1.36
N ALA A 337 -24.69 4.19 0.48
CA ALA A 337 -25.40 5.42 0.18
C ALA A 337 -26.15 5.99 1.39
N GLU A 338 -26.74 5.15 2.23
CA GLU A 338 -27.35 5.56 3.49
C GLU A 338 -26.29 6.11 4.47
N GLN A 339 -25.16 5.42 4.63
CA GLN A 339 -24.09 5.87 5.50
C GLN A 339 -23.46 7.18 5.02
N ILE A 340 -23.29 7.37 3.70
CA ILE A 340 -22.81 8.61 3.10
C ILE A 340 -23.77 9.76 3.42
N ARG A 341 -25.07 9.56 3.27
CA ARG A 341 -26.08 10.56 3.61
C ARG A 341 -26.01 10.94 5.08
N ASN A 342 -26.02 9.95 5.98
CA ASN A 342 -25.99 10.17 7.42
C ASN A 342 -24.68 10.84 7.87
N HIS A 343 -23.57 10.55 7.20
CA HIS A 343 -22.28 11.19 7.47
C HIS A 343 -22.30 12.71 7.27
N PHE A 344 -23.03 13.21 6.26
CA PHE A 344 -23.08 14.64 5.98
C PHE A 344 -23.88 15.46 6.99
N ASP A 345 -24.66 14.81 7.84
CA ASP A 345 -25.40 15.43 8.95
C ASP A 345 -24.54 15.60 10.21
N LEU A 346 -23.34 15.03 10.23
CA LEU A 346 -22.43 15.09 11.38
C LEU A 346 -21.53 16.34 11.35
N ASP A 347 -20.88 16.62 12.50
CA ASP A 347 -19.88 17.68 12.61
C ASP A 347 -18.61 17.34 11.80
N GLN A 348 -18.55 17.86 10.59
CA GLN A 348 -17.44 17.62 9.66
C GLN A 348 -16.10 18.15 10.16
N VAL A 349 -16.09 19.22 10.99
CA VAL A 349 -14.87 19.78 11.57
C VAL A 349 -14.29 18.84 12.63
N ALA A 350 -15.14 18.30 13.50
CA ALA A 350 -14.73 17.32 14.50
C ALA A 350 -14.22 16.04 13.84
N ILE A 351 -14.91 15.52 12.83
CA ILE A 351 -14.52 14.29 12.12
C ILE A 351 -13.18 14.48 11.40
N SER A 352 -12.96 15.63 10.75
CA SER A 352 -11.69 15.93 10.08
C SER A 352 -10.52 15.95 11.07
N LYS A 353 -10.72 16.48 12.28
CA LYS A 353 -9.71 16.43 13.36
C LYS A 353 -9.45 15.00 13.82
N PHE A 354 -10.48 14.17 13.98
CA PHE A 354 -10.31 12.76 14.33
C PHE A 354 -9.59 11.97 13.25
N ALA A 355 -9.93 12.19 11.97
CA ALA A 355 -9.24 11.57 10.84
C ALA A 355 -7.75 11.91 10.85
N ARG A 356 -7.41 13.19 11.00
CA ARG A 356 -6.02 13.64 11.11
C ARG A 356 -5.32 13.03 12.32
N GLY A 357 -5.93 13.08 13.51
CA GLY A 357 -5.35 12.51 14.74
C GLY A 357 -5.10 11.01 14.62
N ARG A 358 -6.00 10.27 13.96
CA ARG A 358 -5.79 8.85 13.68
C ARG A 358 -4.60 8.59 12.77
N ALA A 359 -4.41 9.39 11.71
CA ALA A 359 -3.28 9.27 10.81
C ALA A 359 -1.93 9.55 11.51
N GLU A 360 -1.90 10.41 12.53
CA GLU A 360 -0.69 10.74 13.29
C GLU A 360 -0.14 9.56 14.10
N GLU A 361 -0.94 8.50 14.32
CA GLU A 361 -0.49 7.25 14.93
C GLU A 361 0.35 6.38 13.96
N PHE A 362 0.44 6.75 12.67
CA PHE A 362 1.13 6.00 11.62
C PHE A 362 2.28 6.81 11.05
N SER A 363 3.45 6.73 11.67
CA SER A 363 4.64 7.42 11.18
C SER A 363 5.63 6.46 10.52
N TRP A 364 6.31 6.93 9.47
CA TRP A 364 7.38 6.18 8.82
C TRP A 364 8.56 5.95 9.77
N GLU A 365 8.87 6.94 10.62
CA GLU A 365 9.93 6.83 11.61
C GLU A 365 9.65 5.71 12.62
N GLU A 366 8.44 5.64 13.16
CA GLU A 366 8.03 4.56 14.08
C GLU A 366 8.13 3.19 13.41
N SER A 367 7.68 3.08 12.14
CA SER A 367 7.80 1.86 11.35
C SER A 367 9.27 1.44 11.19
N ALA A 368 10.15 2.38 10.82
CA ALA A 368 11.58 2.11 10.66
C ALA A 368 12.23 1.70 11.98
N ARG A 369 11.93 2.38 13.10
CA ARG A 369 12.46 2.02 14.42
C ARG A 369 12.02 0.63 14.88
N LYS A 370 10.76 0.25 14.64
CA LYS A 370 10.26 -1.11 14.93
C LYS A 370 11.01 -2.17 14.14
N LEU A 371 11.27 -1.91 12.85
CA LEU A 371 12.03 -2.82 11.99
C LEU A 371 13.48 -2.96 12.47
N LEU A 372 14.19 -1.85 12.72
CA LEU A 372 15.56 -1.88 13.22
C LEU A 372 15.68 -2.61 14.57
N SER A 373 14.75 -2.37 15.48
CA SER A 373 14.68 -3.09 16.74
C SER A 373 14.47 -4.60 16.53
N ARG A 374 13.58 -4.96 15.60
CA ARG A 374 13.33 -6.35 15.25
C ARG A 374 14.57 -7.04 14.70
N PHE A 375 15.35 -6.33 13.91
CA PHE A 375 16.59 -6.82 13.30
C PHE A 375 17.79 -6.78 14.26
N LYS A 376 17.57 -6.39 15.53
CA LYS A 376 18.64 -6.21 16.53
C LYS A 376 19.77 -5.30 16.03
N ILE A 377 19.45 -4.40 15.14
CA ILE A 377 20.38 -3.34 14.76
C ILE A 377 20.33 -2.34 15.89
N ASP A 378 21.36 -2.41 16.78
CA ASP A 378 21.48 -1.51 17.92
C ASP A 378 21.37 -0.07 17.46
N GLN A 379 20.47 0.66 18.09
CA GLN A 379 20.45 2.11 18.05
C GLN A 379 21.72 2.54 18.78
N GLY A 380 22.82 2.66 18.01
CA GLY A 380 24.06 3.21 18.55
C GLY A 380 23.72 4.47 19.30
N SER A 381 24.09 4.52 20.56
CA SER A 381 23.88 5.58 21.52
C SER A 381 23.89 6.95 20.86
N PHE A 382 22.72 7.50 20.59
CA PHE A 382 22.57 8.93 20.39
C PHE A 382 22.81 9.57 21.76
N GLN A 383 24.07 9.79 22.12
CA GLN A 383 24.39 10.81 23.09
C GLN A 383 23.94 12.14 22.46
N GLU A 384 22.96 12.74 23.10
CA GLU A 384 22.59 14.13 22.96
C GLU A 384 23.87 14.98 22.86
N LYS A 385 24.08 15.53 21.67
CA LYS A 385 24.89 16.74 21.56
C LYS A 385 23.91 17.90 21.48
N PHE A 386 23.72 18.49 22.66
CA PHE A 386 23.19 19.84 22.82
C PHE A 386 24.08 20.87 22.10
#